data_a2ed869f5712584aef0299910367d1fd
#
_entry.id   a2ed869f5712584aef0299910367d1fd
#
_cell.length_a   1.000
_cell.length_b   1.000
_cell.length_c   1.000
_cell.angle_alpha   90.00
_cell.angle_beta   90.00
_cell.angle_gamma   90.00
#
_symmetry.space_group_name_H-M   'P 1'
#
loop_
_entity.id
_entity.type
_entity.pdbx_description
1 polymer ?
#
loop_
_entity_poly.entity_id
_entity_poly.type
_entity_poly.pdbx_seq_one_letter_code
_entity_poly.pdbx_strand_id
1 'polypeptide(L)'
;LIEQCLNTGYEDWSQLLPCDRALAVPSEAINPKHPYTKSIANSIGWQWRIPLQHRTGNGIVYCSKFSDDQAAADILINNLPSSALSDPKNLRFNTGKRKKIWNKNCLSVGLASGFMEPLESTSIHLIQSTIMRFFSLFPHKNDFRVEMNYFNNSIDEEFSSIRDFLILHYKLTTRDDSEL
;
A
#
# COMPACT_ATOMS: atom_id res chain seq x y z
N LEU A 1 -13.02 13.30 6.45
CA LEU A 1 -13.04 14.77 6.44
C LEU A 1 -12.80 15.34 5.04
N ILE A 2 -11.67 15.05 4.36
CA ILE A 2 -11.30 15.67 3.08
C ILE A 2 -12.32 15.38 1.97
N GLU A 3 -12.86 14.16 1.87
CA GLU A 3 -13.91 13.84 0.92
C GLU A 3 -15.25 14.43 1.32
N GLN A 4 -15.68 14.19 2.56
CA GLN A 4 -17.00 14.60 3.05
C GLN A 4 -17.20 16.13 3.05
N CYS A 5 -16.13 16.88 3.33
CA CYS A 5 -16.20 18.35 3.45
C CYS A 5 -15.71 19.09 2.21
N LEU A 6 -14.78 18.52 1.44
CA LEU A 6 -14.13 19.20 0.33
C LEU A 6 -14.37 18.54 -1.02
N ASN A 7 -15.03 17.38 -1.05
CA ASN A 7 -15.40 16.65 -2.27
C ASN A 7 -14.22 16.56 -3.25
N THR A 8 -13.09 16.05 -2.76
CA THR A 8 -11.83 15.99 -3.52
C THR A 8 -11.83 14.95 -4.61
N GLY A 9 -12.74 13.96 -4.53
CA GLY A 9 -12.83 12.81 -5.43
C GLY A 9 -11.73 11.79 -5.18
N TYR A 10 -11.95 10.60 -5.68
CA TYR A 10 -11.02 9.46 -5.60
C TYR A 10 -10.77 8.90 -7.00
N GLU A 11 -9.55 8.54 -7.29
CA GLU A 11 -9.13 7.84 -8.49
C GLU A 11 -8.90 6.39 -8.11
N ASP A 12 -9.80 5.51 -8.53
CA ASP A 12 -9.77 4.08 -8.25
C ASP A 12 -8.90 3.36 -9.28
N TRP A 13 -7.93 2.59 -8.81
CA TRP A 13 -7.00 1.82 -9.63
C TRP A 13 -7.19 0.31 -9.51
N SER A 14 -8.32 -0.14 -8.97
CA SER A 14 -8.62 -1.56 -8.77
C SER A 14 -8.60 -2.39 -10.05
N GLN A 15 -8.83 -1.77 -11.22
CA GLN A 15 -8.69 -2.43 -12.53
C GLN A 15 -7.23 -2.68 -12.94
N LEU A 16 -6.29 -1.91 -12.41
CA LEU A 16 -4.87 -2.02 -12.71
C LEU A 16 -4.12 -2.85 -11.68
N LEU A 17 -4.53 -2.74 -10.41
CA LEU A 17 -4.01 -3.44 -9.24
C LEU A 17 -5.21 -4.08 -8.52
N PRO A 18 -5.59 -5.31 -8.89
CA PRO A 18 -6.88 -5.89 -8.50
C PRO A 18 -6.91 -6.44 -7.07
N CYS A 19 -5.78 -6.52 -6.38
CA CYS A 19 -5.76 -6.94 -4.98
C CYS A 19 -6.50 -5.93 -4.10
N ASP A 20 -7.41 -6.44 -3.26
CA ASP A 20 -8.32 -5.66 -2.41
C ASP A 20 -8.40 -6.16 -0.97
N ARG A 21 -7.64 -7.23 -0.67
CA ARG A 21 -7.62 -7.90 0.63
C ARG A 21 -6.20 -8.15 1.10
N ALA A 22 -6.04 -8.17 2.41
CA ALA A 22 -4.85 -8.72 3.03
C ALA A 22 -5.20 -9.42 4.34
N LEU A 23 -4.44 -10.45 4.68
CA LEU A 23 -4.40 -11.05 5.99
C LEU A 23 -3.04 -10.76 6.62
N ALA A 24 -3.03 -10.42 7.89
CA ALA A 24 -1.80 -10.15 8.64
C ALA A 24 -1.77 -10.98 9.93
N VAL A 25 -0.64 -11.65 10.19
CA VAL A 25 -0.45 -12.47 11.38
C VAL A 25 0.99 -12.33 11.92
N PRO A 26 1.16 -12.01 13.21
CA PRO A 26 2.47 -12.10 13.83
C PRO A 26 2.80 -13.57 14.12
N SER A 27 4.07 -13.95 13.97
CA SER A 27 4.62 -15.21 14.44
C SER A 27 5.81 -14.98 15.36
N GLU A 28 6.24 -16.02 16.06
CA GLU A 28 7.46 -15.97 16.86
C GLU A 28 8.66 -15.47 16.04
N ALA A 29 9.61 -14.85 16.72
CA ALA A 29 10.82 -14.34 16.08
C ALA A 29 11.60 -15.49 15.44
N ILE A 30 12.01 -15.30 14.18
CA ILE A 30 12.97 -16.19 13.53
C ILE A 30 14.41 -15.71 13.77
N ASN A 31 15.36 -16.58 13.51
CA ASN A 31 16.76 -16.25 13.67
C ASN A 31 17.10 -14.91 12.98
N PRO A 32 17.70 -13.93 13.71
CA PRO A 32 17.97 -12.57 13.21
C PRO A 32 18.99 -12.49 12.07
N LYS A 33 19.47 -13.61 11.54
CA LYS A 33 20.41 -13.64 10.40
C LYS A 33 19.84 -13.13 9.07
N HIS A 34 18.55 -12.77 9.02
CA HIS A 34 17.93 -12.25 7.80
C HIS A 34 17.35 -10.84 8.04
N PRO A 35 18.19 -9.77 7.97
CA PRO A 35 17.75 -8.40 8.26
C PRO A 35 17.03 -7.74 7.08
N TYR A 36 16.23 -8.48 6.34
CA TYR A 36 15.50 -7.98 5.16
C TYR A 36 14.06 -8.50 5.13
N THR A 37 13.19 -7.71 4.51
CA THR A 37 11.84 -8.11 4.15
C THR A 37 11.88 -9.08 2.98
N LYS A 38 11.06 -10.14 3.03
CA LYS A 38 10.80 -11.02 1.89
C LYS A 38 9.43 -10.73 1.31
N SER A 39 9.37 -10.61 -0.01
CA SER A 39 8.14 -10.69 -0.80
C SER A 39 8.14 -12.01 -1.55
N ILE A 40 7.05 -12.78 -1.44
CA ILE A 40 6.94 -14.13 -1.98
C ILE A 40 5.68 -14.20 -2.83
N ALA A 41 5.84 -14.42 -4.14
CA ALA A 41 4.70 -14.57 -5.03
C ALA A 41 3.96 -15.91 -4.80
N ASN A 42 2.64 -15.86 -4.82
CA ASN A 42 1.73 -17.00 -4.70
C ASN A 42 0.71 -16.98 -5.86
N SER A 43 -0.03 -18.06 -6.02
CA SER A 43 -1.07 -18.17 -7.06
C SER A 43 -2.23 -17.17 -6.89
N ILE A 44 -2.47 -16.70 -5.67
CA ILE A 44 -3.59 -15.78 -5.35
C ILE A 44 -3.14 -14.34 -5.06
N GLY A 45 -1.83 -14.08 -5.10
CA GLY A 45 -1.26 -12.79 -4.73
C GLY A 45 0.19 -12.91 -4.26
N TRP A 46 0.56 -12.23 -3.19
CA TRP A 46 1.92 -12.29 -2.66
C TRP A 46 1.93 -12.18 -1.13
N GLN A 47 2.97 -12.74 -0.50
CA GLN A 47 3.17 -12.71 0.93
C GLN A 47 4.36 -11.81 1.29
N TRP A 48 4.23 -11.08 2.42
CA TRP A 48 5.37 -10.45 3.05
C TRP A 48 5.81 -11.21 4.30
N ARG A 49 7.11 -11.14 4.58
CA ARG A 49 7.71 -11.60 5.83
C ARG A 49 8.73 -10.58 6.29
N ILE A 50 8.49 -10.02 7.48
CA ILE A 50 9.31 -8.93 8.05
C ILE A 50 9.83 -9.39 9.40
N PRO A 51 11.10 -9.84 9.49
CA PRO A 51 11.72 -10.17 10.77
C PRO A 51 11.92 -8.91 11.61
N LEU A 52 11.42 -8.93 12.85
CA LEU A 52 11.59 -7.88 13.84
C LEU A 52 12.36 -8.45 15.04
N GLN A 53 12.79 -7.61 15.99
CA GLN A 53 13.56 -8.04 17.15
C GLN A 53 12.82 -9.06 18.03
N HIS A 54 11.50 -8.93 18.18
CA HIS A 54 10.69 -9.70 19.13
C HIS A 54 9.61 -10.58 18.48
N ARG A 55 9.44 -10.49 17.17
CA ARG A 55 8.46 -11.26 16.39
C ARG A 55 8.80 -11.21 14.91
N THR A 56 8.07 -12.00 14.10
CA THR A 56 8.05 -11.83 12.64
C THR A 56 6.66 -11.37 12.23
N GLY A 57 6.59 -10.28 11.47
CA GLY A 57 5.37 -9.82 10.81
C GLY A 57 5.18 -10.57 9.50
N ASN A 58 4.05 -11.25 9.34
CA ASN A 58 3.71 -11.95 8.10
C ASN A 58 2.36 -11.50 7.60
N GLY A 59 2.12 -11.63 6.30
CA GLY A 59 0.82 -11.45 5.73
C GLY A 59 0.78 -11.82 4.25
N ILE A 60 -0.42 -11.84 3.72
CA ILE A 60 -0.70 -12.13 2.32
C ILE A 60 -1.63 -11.06 1.76
N VAL A 61 -1.28 -10.50 0.61
CA VAL A 61 -2.15 -9.66 -0.22
C VAL A 61 -2.75 -10.54 -1.31
N TYR A 62 -4.04 -10.42 -1.54
CA TYR A 62 -4.76 -11.24 -2.52
C TYR A 62 -5.97 -10.49 -3.10
N CYS A 63 -6.49 -11.02 -4.21
CA CYS A 63 -7.68 -10.50 -4.86
C CYS A 63 -8.90 -11.34 -4.47
N SER A 64 -9.92 -10.70 -3.87
CA SER A 64 -11.15 -11.38 -3.45
C SER A 64 -11.98 -11.93 -4.61
N LYS A 65 -11.68 -11.52 -5.85
CA LYS A 65 -12.30 -12.06 -7.05
C LYS A 65 -11.82 -13.48 -7.37
N PHE A 66 -10.57 -13.80 -7.00
CA PHE A 66 -9.92 -15.07 -7.37
C PHE A 66 -9.72 -16.01 -6.18
N SER A 67 -9.86 -15.51 -4.92
CA SER A 67 -9.68 -16.34 -3.73
C SER A 67 -10.52 -15.82 -2.57
N ASP A 68 -10.96 -16.70 -1.69
CA ASP A 68 -11.63 -16.34 -0.45
C ASP A 68 -10.66 -16.14 0.73
N ASP A 69 -11.19 -15.60 1.82
CA ASP A 69 -10.43 -15.29 3.03
C ASP A 69 -9.87 -16.57 3.69
N GLN A 70 -10.56 -17.72 3.59
CA GLN A 70 -10.12 -18.98 4.19
C GLN A 70 -8.93 -19.58 3.41
N ALA A 71 -9.03 -19.65 2.09
CA ALA A 71 -7.93 -20.14 1.25
C ALA A 71 -6.67 -19.29 1.43
N ALA A 72 -6.82 -17.96 1.52
CA ALA A 72 -5.72 -17.06 1.80
C ALA A 72 -5.12 -17.28 3.20
N ALA A 73 -5.95 -17.55 4.21
CA ALA A 73 -5.50 -17.86 5.56
C ALA A 73 -4.71 -19.18 5.61
N ASP A 74 -5.20 -20.21 4.93
CA ASP A 74 -4.54 -21.52 4.86
C ASP A 74 -3.15 -21.41 4.21
N ILE A 75 -3.04 -20.67 3.10
CA ILE A 75 -1.74 -20.42 2.45
C ILE A 75 -0.81 -19.65 3.40
N LEU A 76 -1.31 -18.59 4.05
CA LEU A 76 -0.52 -17.78 4.95
C LEU A 76 0.00 -18.58 6.14
N ILE A 77 -0.87 -19.34 6.82
CA ILE A 77 -0.53 -20.13 8.01
C ILE A 77 0.44 -21.26 7.65
N ASN A 78 0.19 -21.99 6.56
CA ASN A 78 1.07 -23.09 6.11
C ASN A 78 2.49 -22.60 5.73
N ASN A 79 2.62 -21.34 5.36
CA ASN A 79 3.90 -20.72 4.98
C ASN A 79 4.56 -19.93 6.11
N LEU A 80 4.04 -19.98 7.34
CA LEU A 80 4.69 -19.28 8.47
C LEU A 80 6.06 -19.90 8.78
N PRO A 81 7.05 -19.08 9.14
CA PRO A 81 8.37 -19.57 9.51
C PRO A 81 8.43 -20.14 10.93
N SER A 82 7.43 -19.85 11.76
CA SER A 82 7.34 -20.19 13.19
C SER A 82 5.89 -20.13 13.66
N SER A 83 5.62 -20.49 14.90
CA SER A 83 4.28 -20.52 15.49
C SER A 83 3.59 -19.15 15.43
N ALA A 84 2.34 -19.13 15.00
CA ALA A 84 1.51 -17.93 15.03
C ALA A 84 1.28 -17.45 16.48
N LEU A 85 1.33 -16.14 16.71
CA LEU A 85 1.07 -15.52 18.00
C LEU A 85 -0.38 -15.06 18.19
N SER A 86 -1.15 -15.04 17.12
CA SER A 86 -2.58 -14.70 17.11
C SER A 86 -3.26 -15.21 15.84
N ASP A 87 -4.57 -15.13 15.79
CA ASP A 87 -5.31 -15.36 14.55
C ASP A 87 -5.00 -14.31 13.49
N PRO A 88 -5.10 -14.66 12.19
CA PRO A 88 -4.93 -13.71 11.10
C PRO A 88 -5.97 -12.58 11.15
N LYS A 89 -5.50 -11.34 11.03
CA LYS A 89 -6.35 -10.16 10.95
C LYS A 89 -6.67 -9.82 9.49
N ASN A 90 -7.97 -9.79 9.16
CA ASN A 90 -8.44 -9.41 7.84
C ASN A 90 -8.39 -7.89 7.65
N LEU A 91 -7.86 -7.46 6.52
CA LEU A 91 -7.77 -6.07 6.09
C LEU A 91 -8.40 -5.95 4.70
N ARG A 92 -9.18 -4.88 4.50
CA ARG A 92 -9.82 -4.55 3.23
C ARG A 92 -9.35 -3.17 2.78
N PHE A 93 -9.08 -3.02 1.50
CA PHE A 93 -8.63 -1.75 0.96
C PHE A 93 -9.06 -1.56 -0.50
N ASN A 94 -9.07 -0.31 -0.95
CA ASN A 94 -9.19 0.04 -2.35
C ASN A 94 -7.90 0.72 -2.79
N THR A 95 -7.26 0.19 -3.83
CA THR A 95 -6.07 0.80 -4.41
C THR A 95 -6.43 2.06 -5.19
N GLY A 96 -5.74 3.15 -4.91
CA GLY A 96 -5.98 4.43 -5.57
C GLY A 96 -5.56 5.62 -4.72
N LYS A 97 -5.92 6.81 -5.17
CA LYS A 97 -5.57 8.07 -4.49
C LYS A 97 -6.66 9.13 -4.58
N ARG A 98 -6.56 10.16 -3.76
CA ARG A 98 -7.37 11.38 -3.92
C ARG A 98 -6.96 12.11 -5.19
N LYS A 99 -7.95 12.63 -5.96
CA LYS A 99 -7.68 13.48 -7.12
C LYS A 99 -7.05 14.81 -6.72
N LYS A 100 -7.33 15.28 -5.50
CA LYS A 100 -6.71 16.47 -4.89
C LYS A 100 -6.27 16.11 -3.47
N ILE A 101 -4.97 16.06 -3.26
CA ILE A 101 -4.33 15.76 -1.98
C ILE A 101 -4.26 17.02 -1.12
N TRP A 102 -3.98 18.16 -1.74
CA TRP A 102 -4.10 19.46 -1.11
C TRP A 102 -5.29 20.22 -1.71
N ASN A 103 -6.25 20.59 -0.87
CA ASN A 103 -7.42 21.36 -1.29
C ASN A 103 -7.77 22.39 -0.20
N LYS A 104 -7.81 23.69 -0.56
CA LYS A 104 -7.99 24.81 0.36
C LYS A 104 -6.93 24.75 1.48
N ASN A 105 -7.36 24.83 2.73
CA ASN A 105 -6.50 24.75 3.92
C ASN A 105 -6.31 23.32 4.46
N CYS A 106 -6.59 22.30 3.66
CA CYS A 106 -6.50 20.89 4.08
C CYS A 106 -5.53 20.12 3.18
N LEU A 107 -4.55 19.47 3.80
CA LEU A 107 -3.62 18.54 3.19
C LEU A 107 -3.91 17.13 3.72
N SER A 108 -4.11 16.16 2.83
CA SER A 108 -4.19 14.75 3.22
C SER A 108 -2.82 14.09 3.12
N VAL A 109 -2.48 13.25 4.10
CA VAL A 109 -1.20 12.55 4.19
C VAL A 109 -1.44 11.09 4.54
N GLY A 110 -0.62 10.19 4.01
CA GLY A 110 -0.72 8.76 4.28
C GLY A 110 -2.01 8.16 3.72
N LEU A 111 -2.66 7.28 4.48
CA LEU A 111 -3.89 6.58 4.06
C LEU A 111 -5.05 7.52 3.70
N ALA A 112 -5.04 8.76 4.18
CA ALA A 112 -6.03 9.76 3.83
C ALA A 112 -5.85 10.29 2.40
N SER A 113 -4.64 10.25 1.85
CA SER A 113 -4.31 10.68 0.49
C SER A 113 -4.51 9.58 -0.55
N GLY A 114 -4.31 8.33 -0.17
CA GLY A 114 -4.44 7.17 -1.04
C GLY A 114 -3.82 5.93 -0.43
N PHE A 115 -4.01 4.81 -1.08
CA PHE A 115 -3.43 3.53 -0.69
C PHE A 115 -3.02 2.73 -1.92
N MET A 116 -1.85 2.14 -1.84
CA MET A 116 -1.38 1.07 -2.73
C MET A 116 -0.84 -0.06 -1.88
N GLU A 117 -0.93 -1.27 -2.38
CA GLU A 117 -0.39 -2.45 -1.69
C GLU A 117 1.11 -2.26 -1.37
N PRO A 118 1.59 -2.76 -0.21
CA PRO A 118 2.92 -2.43 0.31
C PRO A 118 4.05 -3.28 -0.30
N LEU A 119 3.94 -3.75 -1.55
CA LEU A 119 4.92 -4.62 -2.20
C LEU A 119 6.33 -4.01 -2.17
N GLU A 120 6.44 -2.69 -2.37
CA GLU A 120 7.70 -1.93 -2.31
C GLU A 120 7.80 -1.02 -1.08
N SER A 121 6.90 -1.18 -0.09
CA SER A 121 6.93 -0.42 1.18
C SER A 121 6.89 1.10 1.00
N THR A 122 6.24 1.61 -0.04
CA THR A 122 6.28 3.03 -0.45
C THR A 122 5.44 3.97 0.41
N SER A 123 4.58 3.45 1.31
CA SER A 123 3.65 4.29 2.10
C SER A 123 4.36 5.33 2.97
N ILE A 124 5.46 4.95 3.65
CA ILE A 124 6.24 5.89 4.49
C ILE A 124 6.98 6.90 3.61
N HIS A 125 7.52 6.46 2.47
CA HIS A 125 8.14 7.35 1.49
C HIS A 125 7.14 8.42 1.03
N LEU A 126 5.93 8.05 0.64
CA LEU A 126 4.88 8.97 0.21
C LEU A 126 4.48 9.97 1.32
N ILE A 127 4.43 9.54 2.57
CA ILE A 127 4.20 10.45 3.71
C ILE A 127 5.33 11.48 3.78
N GLN A 128 6.57 11.02 3.75
CA GLN A 128 7.74 11.87 3.88
C GLN A 128 7.86 12.85 2.71
N SER A 129 7.75 12.38 1.46
CA SER A 129 7.83 13.22 0.25
C SER A 129 6.71 14.26 0.22
N THR A 130 5.48 13.87 0.59
CA THR A 130 4.32 14.77 0.72
C THR A 130 4.60 15.90 1.70
N ILE A 131 5.10 15.58 2.89
CA ILE A 131 5.41 16.58 3.94
C ILE A 131 6.55 17.50 3.48
N MET A 132 7.64 16.96 2.96
CA MET A 132 8.80 17.75 2.51
C MET A 132 8.42 18.67 1.36
N ARG A 133 7.63 18.19 0.39
CA ARG A 133 7.14 19.01 -0.73
C ARG A 133 6.21 20.12 -0.25
N PHE A 134 5.33 19.81 0.70
CA PHE A 134 4.46 20.83 1.29
C PHE A 134 5.25 21.93 1.98
N PHE A 135 6.29 21.62 2.76
CA PHE A 135 7.14 22.62 3.38
C PHE A 135 7.89 23.47 2.36
N SER A 136 8.35 22.88 1.26
CA SER A 136 9.03 23.61 0.18
C SER A 136 8.10 24.58 -0.56
N LEU A 137 6.81 24.29 -0.56
CA LEU A 137 5.76 25.07 -1.23
C LEU A 137 4.86 25.80 -0.23
N PHE A 138 5.29 25.90 1.04
CA PHE A 138 4.45 26.49 2.09
C PHE A 138 4.00 27.89 1.70
N PRO A 139 2.69 28.18 1.74
CA PRO A 139 2.16 29.44 1.25
C PRO A 139 2.60 30.61 2.11
N HIS A 140 3.18 31.62 1.47
CA HIS A 140 3.57 32.88 2.09
C HIS A 140 2.55 34.01 1.89
N LYS A 141 1.52 33.76 1.08
CA LYS A 141 0.47 34.71 0.70
C LYS A 141 -0.91 34.11 0.89
N ASN A 142 -1.94 34.94 0.90
CA ASN A 142 -3.33 34.50 1.00
C ASN A 142 -3.81 33.75 -0.26
N ASP A 143 -3.22 34.01 -1.43
CA ASP A 143 -3.48 33.28 -2.66
C ASP A 143 -2.32 32.32 -2.93
N PHE A 144 -2.56 31.06 -2.72
CA PHE A 144 -1.60 29.95 -2.91
C PHE A 144 -2.09 28.92 -3.94
N ARG A 145 -2.91 29.35 -4.89
CA ARG A 145 -3.44 28.46 -5.93
C ARG A 145 -2.34 27.88 -6.81
N VAL A 146 -1.30 28.64 -7.09
CA VAL A 146 -0.18 28.19 -7.91
C VAL A 146 0.60 27.08 -7.21
N GLU A 147 0.96 27.29 -5.94
CA GLU A 147 1.67 26.32 -5.10
C GLU A 147 0.83 25.06 -4.92
N MET A 148 -0.45 25.18 -4.64
CA MET A 148 -1.38 24.07 -4.49
C MET A 148 -1.52 23.24 -5.78
N ASN A 149 -1.63 23.89 -6.93
CA ASN A 149 -1.72 23.20 -8.21
C ASN A 149 -0.42 22.48 -8.55
N TYR A 150 0.72 23.13 -8.38
CA TYR A 150 2.03 22.50 -8.59
C TYR A 150 2.22 21.31 -7.66
N PHE A 151 1.88 21.46 -6.37
CA PHE A 151 1.94 20.39 -5.38
C PHE A 151 1.11 19.17 -5.84
N ASN A 152 -0.18 19.39 -6.17
CA ASN A 152 -1.08 18.30 -6.56
C ASN A 152 -0.57 17.57 -7.81
N ASN A 153 -0.07 18.30 -8.82
CA ASN A 153 0.48 17.70 -10.03
C ASN A 153 1.73 16.86 -9.73
N SER A 154 2.67 17.40 -8.93
CA SER A 154 3.89 16.65 -8.56
C SER A 154 3.60 15.39 -7.76
N ILE A 155 2.61 15.42 -6.85
CA ILE A 155 2.20 14.22 -6.10
C ILE A 155 1.47 13.24 -7.02
N ASP A 156 0.69 13.72 -7.98
CA ASP A 156 0.01 12.88 -8.97
C ASP A 156 1.01 12.06 -9.81
N GLU A 157 2.07 12.71 -10.29
CA GLU A 157 3.16 12.07 -11.01
C GLU A 157 3.87 11.01 -10.16
N GLU A 158 4.15 11.32 -8.88
CA GLU A 158 4.81 10.39 -7.96
C GLU A 158 3.95 9.15 -7.68
N PHE A 159 2.66 9.33 -7.36
CA PHE A 159 1.74 8.22 -7.16
C PHE A 159 1.59 7.37 -8.42
N SER A 160 1.48 8.00 -9.58
CA SER A 160 1.36 7.29 -10.87
C SER A 160 2.61 6.48 -11.19
N SER A 161 3.80 7.03 -10.94
CA SER A 161 5.07 6.33 -11.13
C SER A 161 5.19 5.10 -10.23
N ILE A 162 4.79 5.21 -8.95
CA ILE A 162 4.78 4.08 -8.02
C ILE A 162 3.75 3.03 -8.45
N ARG A 163 2.54 3.43 -8.85
CA ARG A 163 1.53 2.52 -9.41
C ARG A 163 2.08 1.74 -10.58
N ASP A 164 2.68 2.40 -11.55
CA ASP A 164 3.20 1.78 -12.76
C ASP A 164 4.36 0.82 -12.42
N PHE A 165 5.17 1.17 -11.43
CA PHE A 165 6.21 0.29 -10.91
C PHE A 165 5.64 -0.96 -10.22
N LEU A 166 4.55 -0.85 -9.46
CA LEU A 166 3.86 -2.01 -8.90
C LEU A 166 3.27 -2.90 -9.99
N ILE A 167 2.63 -2.31 -11.01
CA ILE A 167 2.11 -3.05 -12.16
C ILE A 167 3.22 -3.84 -12.85
N LEU A 168 4.42 -3.26 -12.97
CA LEU A 168 5.57 -3.91 -13.58
C LEU A 168 5.95 -5.22 -12.86
N HIS A 169 5.86 -5.29 -11.53
CA HIS A 169 6.12 -6.50 -10.76
C HIS A 169 5.18 -7.65 -11.17
N TYR A 170 3.89 -7.37 -11.36
CA TYR A 170 2.93 -8.37 -11.84
C TYR A 170 3.16 -8.75 -13.30
N LYS A 171 3.54 -7.79 -14.14
CA LYS A 171 3.75 -8.04 -15.58
C LYS A 171 5.04 -8.79 -15.90
N LEU A 172 6.07 -8.67 -15.09
CA LEU A 172 7.36 -9.33 -15.31
C LEU A 172 7.45 -10.72 -14.69
N THR A 173 6.43 -11.18 -13.97
CA THR A 173 6.42 -12.53 -13.44
C THR A 173 6.35 -13.57 -14.57
N THR A 174 7.05 -14.67 -14.41
CA THR A 174 6.98 -15.82 -15.33
C THR A 174 6.01 -16.91 -14.83
N ARG A 175 5.22 -16.60 -13.79
CA ARG A 175 4.21 -17.52 -13.25
C ARG A 175 3.04 -17.66 -14.23
N ASP A 176 2.57 -18.87 -14.39
CA ASP A 176 1.44 -19.27 -15.22
C ASP A 176 0.29 -19.91 -14.39
N ASP A 177 0.45 -19.94 -13.06
CA ASP A 177 -0.48 -20.52 -12.09
C ASP A 177 -1.34 -19.46 -11.37
N SER A 178 -1.42 -18.23 -11.91
CA SER A 178 -2.15 -17.12 -11.32
C SER A 178 -2.98 -16.37 -12.36
N GLU A 179 -4.15 -15.89 -11.96
CA GLU A 179 -4.99 -14.98 -12.76
C GLU A 179 -4.67 -13.48 -12.52
N LEU A 180 -3.66 -13.19 -11.70
CA LEU A 180 -3.18 -11.84 -11.36
C LEU A 180 -2.12 -11.34 -12.34
#